data_4695d3ce3075c3cd7a126fe0e68760cf
#
_entry.id   4695d3ce3075c3cd7a126fe0e68760cf
#
_cell.length_a   1.000
_cell.length_b   1.000
_cell.length_c   1.000
_cell.angle_alpha   90.00
_cell.angle_beta   90.00
_cell.angle_gamma   90.00
#
_symmetry.space_group_name_H-M   'P 1'
#
loop_
_entity.id
_entity.type
_entity.pdbx_description
1 polymer ?
#
loop_
_entity_poly.entity_id
_entity_poly.type
_entity_poly.pdbx_seq_one_letter_code
_entity_poly.pdbx_strand_id
1 'polypeptide(L)'
;MKRIAIVGAGPTGIYTLFSLLKKQVPLSITIYEQGSEAGVGMPYSDEENSRMMLANIASIEIPPIFSTYIDWLRSQSEDHLARYGVRHDSLHIRQFLPRILLGEYFRDQFLELVVQAKEQGFRVEVHESCQVTDLEATTEGVKLWAEGEPSPALFDLAVIATGHVWPDEEKSTRTFFPSPWSGLMEAKIAACKVGIMGTSLSALDAAMAVVIQHGEFVESEREQIHFNLDEGSEKLSIVLMSRSGILPEADFYCPIPYEPLTVVTQEAINHEISAGADGLLNRVFGLMVEEIERADPVWSKHLALNTLDADSFAKAWFAERKMNDPFHWAEANLYEVERNKRDKRTVPWRYVILRLHEAVQLIVPYLDEQDRKRFDVGLARVFIDNYAAIPSQSIRRLLALREAGIISILTLGPDYKMDVKEKQTAISVGQNVYEFDVFIDARGQRPLKTKDLPFAGLRKQLESGGDDIPDVGEDYILLQPESVRGRIAFGALPYLMHDQPFVQGLTVCAEIGEAMAKGIFESAPHVRRRLPFLDW
;
A
#
# COMPACT_ATOMS: atom_id res chain seq x y z
N MET A 1 -32.95 -14.91 0.65
CA MET A 1 -31.65 -14.59 0.05
C MET A 1 -31.00 -13.58 0.99
N LYS A 2 -29.81 -13.88 1.52
CA LYS A 2 -29.07 -13.00 2.44
C LYS A 2 -28.70 -11.71 1.69
N ARG A 3 -28.95 -10.55 2.31
CA ARG A 3 -28.69 -9.22 1.73
C ARG A 3 -27.35 -8.70 2.27
N ILE A 4 -26.42 -8.40 1.38
CA ILE A 4 -25.07 -7.93 1.72
C ILE A 4 -24.84 -6.59 1.05
N ALA A 5 -24.36 -5.59 1.81
CA ALA A 5 -23.81 -4.37 1.27
C ALA A 5 -22.28 -4.51 1.14
N ILE A 6 -21.71 -4.04 0.05
CA ILE A 6 -20.25 -3.85 -0.12
C ILE A 6 -20.00 -2.36 -0.29
N VAL A 7 -19.27 -1.77 0.64
CA VAL A 7 -18.90 -0.34 0.65
C VAL A 7 -17.48 -0.20 0.14
N GLY A 8 -17.34 0.31 -1.08
CA GLY A 8 -16.10 0.39 -1.84
C GLY A 8 -15.97 -0.76 -2.85
N ALA A 9 -15.84 -0.41 -4.13
CA ALA A 9 -15.69 -1.32 -5.25
C ALA A 9 -14.25 -1.35 -5.82
N GLY A 10 -13.26 -0.98 -5.03
CA GLY A 10 -11.85 -1.16 -5.35
C GLY A 10 -11.41 -2.63 -5.17
N PRO A 11 -10.11 -2.93 -5.27
CA PRO A 11 -9.58 -4.30 -5.26
C PRO A 11 -10.12 -5.19 -4.13
N THR A 12 -10.17 -4.71 -2.88
CA THR A 12 -10.72 -5.49 -1.76
C THR A 12 -12.19 -5.87 -1.99
N GLY A 13 -13.01 -4.91 -2.47
CA GLY A 13 -14.41 -5.15 -2.78
C GLY A 13 -14.59 -6.14 -3.94
N ILE A 14 -13.79 -6.01 -4.98
CA ILE A 14 -13.78 -6.89 -6.16
C ILE A 14 -13.45 -8.33 -5.76
N TYR A 15 -12.33 -8.53 -5.04
CA TYR A 15 -11.92 -9.88 -4.61
C TYR A 15 -12.91 -10.48 -3.60
N THR A 16 -13.57 -9.65 -2.79
CA THR A 16 -14.67 -10.11 -1.93
C THR A 16 -15.84 -10.62 -2.76
N LEU A 17 -16.31 -9.84 -3.75
CA LEU A 17 -17.37 -10.26 -4.66
C LEU A 17 -17.00 -11.56 -5.37
N PHE A 18 -15.80 -11.64 -5.95
CA PHE A 18 -15.29 -12.83 -6.62
C PHE A 18 -15.31 -14.06 -5.71
N SER A 19 -14.86 -13.91 -4.46
CA SER A 19 -14.82 -15.00 -3.49
C SER A 19 -16.23 -15.43 -3.02
N LEU A 20 -17.17 -14.48 -2.93
CA LEU A 20 -18.59 -14.79 -2.65
C LEU A 20 -19.23 -15.61 -3.78
N LEU A 21 -18.92 -15.27 -5.03
CA LEU A 21 -19.45 -16.01 -6.19
C LEU A 21 -18.94 -17.46 -6.22
N LYS A 22 -17.70 -17.71 -5.87
CA LYS A 22 -17.12 -19.06 -5.79
C LYS A 22 -17.89 -20.01 -4.86
N LYS A 23 -18.61 -19.47 -3.88
CA LYS A 23 -19.41 -20.29 -2.96
C LYS A 23 -20.71 -20.83 -3.57
N GLN A 24 -21.15 -20.31 -4.72
CA GLN A 24 -22.34 -20.74 -5.47
C GLN A 24 -23.65 -20.72 -4.63
N VAL A 25 -23.72 -19.88 -3.63
CA VAL A 25 -24.91 -19.65 -2.81
C VAL A 25 -25.49 -18.29 -3.17
N PRO A 26 -26.66 -18.23 -3.83
CA PRO A 26 -27.22 -16.96 -4.28
C PRO A 26 -27.47 -15.96 -3.16
N LEU A 27 -26.93 -14.76 -3.32
CA LEU A 27 -27.03 -13.62 -2.41
C LEU A 27 -27.70 -12.43 -3.11
N SER A 28 -28.21 -11.49 -2.34
CA SER A 28 -28.58 -10.16 -2.82
C SER A 28 -27.47 -9.19 -2.39
N ILE A 29 -26.70 -8.69 -3.33
CA ILE A 29 -25.52 -7.87 -3.09
C ILE A 29 -25.77 -6.47 -3.66
N THR A 30 -25.60 -5.44 -2.83
CA THR A 30 -25.63 -4.05 -3.26
C THR A 30 -24.23 -3.47 -3.02
N ILE A 31 -23.65 -2.91 -4.07
CA ILE A 31 -22.29 -2.37 -4.07
C ILE A 31 -22.39 -0.86 -4.18
N TYR A 32 -21.71 -0.15 -3.28
CA TYR A 32 -21.65 1.31 -3.25
C TYR A 32 -20.23 1.76 -3.55
N GLU A 33 -20.08 2.61 -4.56
CA GLU A 33 -18.83 3.25 -4.93
C GLU A 33 -18.99 4.77 -4.96
N GLN A 34 -18.13 5.48 -4.23
CA GLN A 34 -18.15 6.95 -4.21
C GLN A 34 -17.60 7.57 -5.50
N GLY A 35 -16.66 6.89 -6.15
CA GLY A 35 -16.09 7.29 -7.43
C GLY A 35 -17.06 7.12 -8.59
N SER A 36 -16.71 7.71 -9.72
CA SER A 36 -17.52 7.67 -10.95
C SER A 36 -17.61 6.27 -11.57
N GLU A 37 -16.64 5.41 -11.31
CA GLU A 37 -16.53 4.05 -11.86
C GLU A 37 -16.23 3.00 -10.79
N ALA A 38 -17.18 2.13 -10.52
CA ALA A 38 -16.98 0.96 -9.69
C ALA A 38 -16.02 -0.04 -10.35
N GLY A 39 -15.19 -0.70 -9.58
CA GLY A 39 -14.24 -1.68 -10.10
C GLY A 39 -12.84 -1.14 -10.36
N VAL A 40 -12.62 0.16 -10.34
CA VAL A 40 -11.30 0.78 -10.55
C VAL A 40 -10.53 0.87 -9.23
N GLY A 41 -11.09 1.58 -8.26
CA GLY A 41 -10.42 1.93 -7.00
C GLY A 41 -9.49 3.14 -7.13
N MET A 42 -9.48 4.00 -6.11
CA MET A 42 -8.76 5.28 -6.11
C MET A 42 -7.28 5.18 -6.53
N PRO A 43 -6.46 4.20 -6.11
CA PRO A 43 -5.05 4.14 -6.51
C PRO A 43 -4.81 3.89 -8.00
N TYR A 44 -5.85 3.58 -8.77
CA TYR A 44 -5.77 3.18 -10.18
C TYR A 44 -6.66 4.03 -11.10
N SER A 45 -7.43 4.98 -10.55
CA SER A 45 -8.28 5.88 -11.35
C SER A 45 -7.42 6.88 -12.14
N ASP A 46 -7.91 7.32 -13.28
CA ASP A 46 -7.28 8.37 -14.09
C ASP A 46 -7.50 9.78 -13.51
N GLU A 47 -8.48 9.95 -12.62
CA GLU A 47 -8.71 11.17 -11.86
C GLU A 47 -7.54 11.45 -10.90
N GLU A 48 -6.99 10.40 -10.27
CA GLU A 48 -5.96 10.49 -9.23
C GLU A 48 -4.55 10.13 -9.71
N ASN A 49 -4.38 9.69 -10.95
CA ASN A 49 -3.11 9.19 -11.46
C ASN A 49 -2.81 9.71 -12.86
N SER A 50 -1.52 9.75 -13.18
CA SER A 50 -1.04 9.98 -14.52
C SER A 50 -0.48 8.69 -15.13
N ARG A 51 -0.38 8.64 -16.46
CA ARG A 51 0.29 7.56 -17.19
C ARG A 51 1.76 7.37 -16.81
N MET A 52 2.36 8.34 -16.11
CA MET A 52 3.74 8.26 -15.63
C MET A 52 3.87 7.54 -14.29
N MET A 53 2.77 7.37 -13.55
CA MET A 53 2.76 6.66 -12.28
C MET A 53 2.62 5.17 -12.52
N LEU A 54 3.66 4.41 -12.17
CA LEU A 54 3.69 2.98 -12.36
C LEU A 54 3.06 2.26 -11.16
N ALA A 55 2.37 1.15 -11.44
CA ALA A 55 2.01 0.20 -10.40
C ALA A 55 3.28 -0.41 -9.80
N ASN A 56 3.33 -0.55 -8.47
CA ASN A 56 4.46 -1.19 -7.78
C ASN A 56 4.21 -2.69 -7.59
N ILE A 57 3.70 -3.33 -8.62
CA ILE A 57 3.44 -4.77 -8.67
C ILE A 57 3.59 -5.25 -10.11
N ALA A 58 4.27 -6.36 -10.30
CA ALA A 58 4.42 -6.97 -11.62
C ALA A 58 3.18 -7.79 -11.99
N SER A 59 2.89 -7.93 -13.29
CA SER A 59 1.71 -8.66 -13.79
C SER A 59 1.58 -10.07 -13.21
N ILE A 60 2.70 -10.78 -13.02
CA ILE A 60 2.72 -12.14 -12.48
C ILE A 60 2.27 -12.25 -11.01
N GLU A 61 2.34 -11.15 -10.25
CA GLU A 61 1.99 -11.11 -8.83
C GLU A 61 0.51 -10.78 -8.59
N ILE A 62 -0.19 -10.29 -9.62
CA ILE A 62 -1.60 -9.90 -9.50
C ILE A 62 -2.48 -11.15 -9.50
N PRO A 63 -3.23 -11.42 -8.41
CA PRO A 63 -4.14 -12.56 -8.37
C PRO A 63 -5.22 -12.43 -9.46
N PRO A 64 -5.36 -13.42 -10.36
CA PRO A 64 -6.32 -13.33 -11.45
C PRO A 64 -7.76 -13.50 -10.98
N ILE A 65 -8.70 -12.86 -11.67
CA ILE A 65 -10.14 -13.06 -11.48
C ILE A 65 -10.64 -14.02 -12.56
N PHE A 66 -10.87 -13.55 -13.79
CA PHE A 66 -11.21 -14.42 -14.94
C PHE A 66 -10.02 -14.61 -15.87
N SER A 67 -9.23 -13.56 -16.09
CA SER A 67 -8.01 -13.59 -16.89
C SER A 67 -6.84 -13.04 -16.09
N THR A 68 -5.61 -13.44 -16.43
CA THR A 68 -4.43 -12.79 -15.88
C THR A 68 -4.29 -11.38 -16.46
N TYR A 69 -3.64 -10.48 -15.73
CA TYR A 69 -3.41 -9.13 -16.22
C TYR A 69 -2.62 -9.12 -17.54
N ILE A 70 -1.63 -10.00 -17.70
CA ILE A 70 -0.86 -10.10 -18.94
C ILE A 70 -1.71 -10.59 -20.12
N ASP A 71 -2.65 -11.50 -19.91
CA ASP A 71 -3.52 -11.99 -20.98
C ASP A 71 -4.53 -10.93 -21.38
N TRP A 72 -5.06 -10.16 -20.40
CA TRP A 72 -5.89 -9.00 -20.68
C TRP A 72 -5.13 -7.94 -21.49
N LEU A 73 -3.89 -7.61 -21.13
CA LEU A 73 -3.05 -6.67 -21.89
C LEU A 73 -2.83 -7.14 -23.33
N ARG A 74 -2.56 -8.42 -23.55
CA ARG A 74 -2.38 -9.00 -24.89
C ARG A 74 -3.65 -8.96 -25.73
N SER A 75 -4.83 -8.89 -25.11
CA SER A 75 -6.10 -8.75 -25.80
C SER A 75 -6.40 -7.31 -26.22
N GLN A 76 -5.67 -6.31 -25.70
CA GLN A 76 -5.85 -4.91 -26.04
C GLN A 76 -5.23 -4.59 -27.41
N SER A 77 -5.76 -3.58 -28.10
CA SER A 77 -5.19 -3.10 -29.35
C SER A 77 -3.84 -2.39 -29.14
N GLU A 78 -2.96 -2.44 -30.15
CA GLU A 78 -1.68 -1.71 -30.11
C GLU A 78 -1.88 -0.20 -29.88
N ASP A 79 -2.89 0.40 -30.54
CA ASP A 79 -3.22 1.82 -30.38
C ASP A 79 -3.67 2.15 -28.96
N HIS A 80 -4.36 1.22 -28.29
CA HIS A 80 -4.77 1.42 -26.90
C HIS A 80 -3.57 1.45 -25.98
N LEU A 81 -2.70 0.45 -26.06
CA LEU A 81 -1.49 0.36 -25.23
C LEU A 81 -0.51 1.49 -25.50
N ALA A 82 -0.38 1.93 -26.78
CA ALA A 82 0.49 3.03 -27.16
C ALA A 82 0.13 4.36 -26.48
N ARG A 83 -1.15 4.60 -26.15
CA ARG A 83 -1.57 5.78 -25.37
C ARG A 83 -0.94 5.85 -23.99
N TYR A 84 -0.56 4.70 -23.44
CA TYR A 84 0.13 4.55 -22.15
C TYR A 84 1.64 4.38 -22.30
N GLY A 85 2.19 4.52 -23.52
CA GLY A 85 3.60 4.29 -23.79
C GLY A 85 4.01 2.81 -23.69
N VAL A 86 3.04 1.88 -23.82
CA VAL A 86 3.28 0.44 -23.73
C VAL A 86 3.26 -0.16 -25.12
N ARG A 87 4.31 -0.91 -25.45
CA ARG A 87 4.42 -1.63 -26.73
C ARG A 87 3.92 -3.05 -26.57
N HIS A 88 3.03 -3.47 -27.46
CA HIS A 88 2.43 -4.79 -27.43
C HIS A 88 3.47 -5.93 -27.58
N ASP A 89 4.50 -5.72 -28.41
CA ASP A 89 5.56 -6.70 -28.67
C ASP A 89 6.55 -6.87 -27.50
N SER A 90 6.58 -5.92 -26.56
CA SER A 90 7.46 -5.93 -25.39
C SER A 90 6.78 -6.40 -24.09
N LEU A 91 5.50 -6.81 -24.16
CA LEU A 91 4.76 -7.26 -22.99
C LEU A 91 5.36 -8.52 -22.36
N HIS A 92 5.64 -8.47 -21.07
CA HIS A 92 6.11 -9.60 -20.30
C HIS A 92 5.59 -9.61 -18.85
N ILE A 93 5.52 -10.80 -18.24
CA ILE A 93 4.86 -11.02 -16.95
C ILE A 93 5.51 -10.28 -15.75
N ARG A 94 6.74 -9.83 -15.86
CA ARG A 94 7.48 -9.10 -14.81
C ARG A 94 7.56 -7.60 -15.07
N GLN A 95 6.74 -7.07 -15.96
CA GLN A 95 6.71 -5.66 -16.30
C GLN A 95 5.86 -4.88 -15.32
N PHE A 96 6.36 -3.69 -14.96
CA PHE A 96 5.61 -2.69 -14.21
C PHE A 96 4.98 -1.71 -15.20
N LEU A 97 3.69 -1.50 -15.07
CA LEU A 97 2.90 -0.74 -16.03
C LEU A 97 2.19 0.44 -15.36
N PRO A 98 1.72 1.44 -16.15
CA PRO A 98 0.93 2.53 -15.60
C PRO A 98 -0.25 2.04 -14.77
N ARG A 99 -0.48 2.67 -13.61
CA ARG A 99 -1.57 2.31 -12.70
C ARG A 99 -2.94 2.38 -13.35
N ILE A 100 -3.14 3.33 -14.26
CA ILE A 100 -4.41 3.52 -14.97
C ILE A 100 -4.77 2.27 -15.78
N LEU A 101 -3.80 1.65 -16.47
CA LEU A 101 -4.04 0.37 -17.19
C LEU A 101 -4.50 -0.75 -16.25
N LEU A 102 -3.97 -0.77 -15.02
CA LEU A 102 -4.40 -1.74 -14.03
C LEU A 102 -5.82 -1.44 -13.53
N GLY A 103 -6.19 -0.16 -13.46
CA GLY A 103 -7.56 0.28 -13.19
C GLY A 103 -8.54 -0.19 -14.26
N GLU A 104 -8.19 -0.04 -15.53
CA GLU A 104 -9.00 -0.54 -16.66
C GLU A 104 -9.19 -2.07 -16.60
N TYR A 105 -8.10 -2.82 -16.31
CA TYR A 105 -8.19 -4.27 -16.11
C TYR A 105 -9.17 -4.63 -15.00
N PHE A 106 -9.08 -3.99 -13.84
CA PHE A 106 -9.99 -4.27 -12.73
C PHE A 106 -11.42 -3.88 -13.05
N ARG A 107 -11.64 -2.78 -13.78
CA ARG A 107 -12.97 -2.38 -14.25
C ARG A 107 -13.59 -3.46 -15.13
N ASP A 108 -12.86 -3.96 -16.13
CA ASP A 108 -13.33 -5.01 -17.01
C ASP A 108 -13.65 -6.30 -16.24
N GLN A 109 -12.75 -6.72 -15.33
CA GLN A 109 -12.99 -7.90 -14.49
C GLN A 109 -14.20 -7.72 -13.58
N PHE A 110 -14.41 -6.51 -13.03
CA PHE A 110 -15.57 -6.20 -12.19
C PHE A 110 -16.89 -6.26 -12.96
N LEU A 111 -16.94 -5.68 -14.15
CA LEU A 111 -18.13 -5.72 -14.99
C LEU A 111 -18.49 -7.15 -15.37
N GLU A 112 -17.51 -7.97 -15.70
CA GLU A 112 -17.71 -9.39 -15.96
C GLU A 112 -18.19 -10.14 -14.72
N LEU A 113 -17.64 -9.86 -13.53
CA LEU A 113 -18.11 -10.41 -12.25
C LEU A 113 -19.60 -10.13 -12.02
N VAL A 114 -20.05 -8.90 -12.29
CA VAL A 114 -21.46 -8.51 -12.13
C VAL A 114 -22.35 -9.30 -13.10
N VAL A 115 -21.91 -9.52 -14.33
CA VAL A 115 -22.64 -10.33 -15.31
C VAL A 115 -22.73 -11.79 -14.84
N GLN A 116 -21.59 -12.40 -14.54
CA GLN A 116 -21.47 -13.79 -14.09
C GLN A 116 -22.30 -14.04 -12.79
N ALA A 117 -22.29 -13.08 -11.87
CA ALA A 117 -23.12 -13.16 -10.65
C ALA A 117 -24.61 -13.27 -10.98
N LYS A 118 -25.11 -12.42 -11.89
CA LYS A 118 -26.53 -12.45 -12.30
C LYS A 118 -26.88 -13.77 -13.00
N GLU A 119 -26.01 -14.29 -13.83
CA GLU A 119 -26.19 -15.60 -14.50
C GLU A 119 -26.24 -16.76 -13.51
N GLN A 120 -25.47 -16.67 -12.41
CA GLN A 120 -25.48 -17.66 -11.32
C GLN A 120 -26.65 -17.49 -10.34
N GLY A 121 -27.58 -16.56 -10.60
CA GLY A 121 -28.77 -16.34 -9.79
C GLY A 121 -28.59 -15.41 -8.60
N PHE A 122 -27.46 -14.70 -8.50
CA PHE A 122 -27.30 -13.60 -7.55
C PHE A 122 -28.12 -12.38 -8.01
N ARG A 123 -28.56 -11.56 -7.07
CA ARG A 123 -29.06 -10.21 -7.35
C ARG A 123 -27.92 -9.25 -7.04
N VAL A 124 -27.45 -8.54 -8.06
CA VAL A 124 -26.36 -7.56 -7.90
C VAL A 124 -26.83 -6.21 -8.41
N GLU A 125 -26.76 -5.22 -7.52
CA GLU A 125 -27.01 -3.81 -7.80
C GLU A 125 -25.72 -3.03 -7.52
N VAL A 126 -25.36 -2.09 -8.40
CA VAL A 126 -24.17 -1.26 -8.28
C VAL A 126 -24.59 0.20 -8.32
N HIS A 127 -24.19 0.96 -7.31
CA HIS A 127 -24.42 2.39 -7.19
C HIS A 127 -23.05 3.09 -7.30
N GLU A 128 -22.80 3.71 -8.44
CA GLU A 128 -21.64 4.56 -8.72
C GLU A 128 -21.94 6.00 -8.35
N SER A 129 -20.91 6.81 -8.07
CA SER A 129 -21.06 8.20 -7.57
C SER A 129 -21.99 8.28 -6.38
N CYS A 130 -21.93 7.30 -5.48
CA CYS A 130 -22.82 7.15 -4.34
C CYS A 130 -22.01 6.87 -3.06
N GLN A 131 -21.80 7.91 -2.27
CA GLN A 131 -21.06 7.82 -1.02
C GLN A 131 -21.94 7.24 0.08
N VAL A 132 -21.45 6.21 0.78
CA VAL A 132 -22.05 5.75 2.04
C VAL A 132 -21.62 6.71 3.13
N THR A 133 -22.59 7.32 3.80
CA THR A 133 -22.37 8.36 4.81
C THR A 133 -22.38 7.82 6.22
N ASP A 134 -23.11 6.72 6.49
CA ASP A 134 -23.12 6.08 7.81
C ASP A 134 -23.52 4.60 7.76
N LEU A 135 -23.15 3.88 8.80
CA LEU A 135 -23.50 2.49 9.07
C LEU A 135 -23.86 2.32 10.56
N GLU A 136 -24.91 1.54 10.83
CA GLU A 136 -25.29 1.19 12.19
C GLU A 136 -25.75 -0.28 12.26
N ALA A 137 -25.10 -1.10 13.07
CA ALA A 137 -25.54 -2.45 13.35
C ALA A 137 -26.71 -2.44 14.34
N THR A 138 -27.76 -3.19 14.03
CA THR A 138 -28.98 -3.30 14.83
C THR A 138 -29.33 -4.77 15.07
N THR A 139 -30.33 -5.05 15.88
CA THR A 139 -30.85 -6.42 16.07
C THR A 139 -31.41 -7.04 14.79
N GLU A 140 -31.88 -6.20 13.86
CA GLU A 140 -32.48 -6.64 12.59
C GLU A 140 -31.47 -6.78 11.45
N GLY A 141 -30.27 -6.23 11.59
CA GLY A 141 -29.23 -6.21 10.55
C GLY A 141 -28.38 -4.94 10.62
N VAL A 142 -27.85 -4.52 9.49
CA VAL A 142 -27.05 -3.29 9.33
C VAL A 142 -27.87 -2.27 8.55
N LYS A 143 -28.13 -1.12 9.15
CA LYS A 143 -28.68 0.05 8.47
C LYS A 143 -27.52 0.80 7.79
N LEU A 144 -27.72 1.18 6.54
CA LEU A 144 -26.76 1.90 5.72
C LEU A 144 -27.41 3.14 5.14
N TRP A 145 -26.77 4.30 5.34
CA TRP A 145 -27.15 5.58 4.76
C TRP A 145 -26.21 5.89 3.59
N ALA A 146 -26.79 6.24 2.47
CA ALA A 146 -26.06 6.62 1.27
C ALA A 146 -26.57 7.96 0.72
N GLU A 147 -25.72 8.70 0.04
CA GLU A 147 -26.10 9.96 -0.59
C GLU A 147 -27.23 9.77 -1.60
N GLY A 148 -28.18 10.73 -1.61
CA GLY A 148 -29.33 10.69 -2.50
C GLY A 148 -30.46 9.77 -2.07
N GLU A 149 -30.27 8.93 -1.05
CA GLU A 149 -31.28 8.04 -0.56
C GLU A 149 -32.08 8.67 0.61
N PRO A 150 -33.43 8.64 0.56
CA PRO A 150 -34.26 9.33 1.56
C PRO A 150 -34.30 8.62 2.93
N SER A 151 -33.90 7.35 2.98
CA SER A 151 -33.94 6.51 4.18
C SER A 151 -32.87 5.44 4.12
N PRO A 152 -32.41 4.93 5.28
CA PRO A 152 -31.41 3.87 5.31
C PRO A 152 -31.93 2.57 4.70
N ALA A 153 -31.07 1.93 3.91
CA ALA A 153 -31.29 0.55 3.48
C ALA A 153 -30.89 -0.43 4.60
N LEU A 154 -31.57 -1.59 4.67
CA LEU A 154 -31.32 -2.61 5.67
C LEU A 154 -30.69 -3.84 5.02
N PHE A 155 -29.54 -4.28 5.54
CA PHE A 155 -28.80 -5.46 5.10
C PHE A 155 -28.63 -6.46 6.24
N ASP A 156 -28.39 -7.72 5.90
CA ASP A 156 -28.08 -8.74 6.90
C ASP A 156 -26.62 -8.63 7.37
N LEU A 157 -25.74 -8.11 6.47
CA LEU A 157 -24.31 -7.88 6.72
C LEU A 157 -23.79 -6.76 5.80
N ALA A 158 -22.82 -6.00 6.29
CA ALA A 158 -22.06 -5.05 5.46
C ALA A 158 -20.58 -5.41 5.41
N VAL A 159 -19.98 -5.24 4.25
CA VAL A 159 -18.53 -5.32 4.01
C VAL A 159 -17.99 -3.90 3.85
N ILE A 160 -17.02 -3.51 4.66
CA ILE A 160 -16.32 -2.24 4.54
C ILE A 160 -15.00 -2.49 3.82
N ALA A 161 -14.90 -2.04 2.58
CA ALA A 161 -13.76 -2.20 1.67
C ALA A 161 -13.29 -0.84 1.11
N THR A 162 -13.31 0.19 1.95
CA THR A 162 -13.09 1.60 1.56
C THR A 162 -11.65 1.95 1.18
N GLY A 163 -10.70 1.02 1.30
CA GLY A 163 -9.31 1.26 0.92
C GLY A 163 -8.59 2.27 1.81
N HIS A 164 -7.66 3.03 1.21
CA HIS A 164 -6.91 4.08 1.89
C HIS A 164 -7.76 5.31 2.17
N VAL A 165 -7.41 6.03 3.24
CA VAL A 165 -8.08 7.28 3.64
C VAL A 165 -7.05 8.40 3.64
N TRP A 166 -7.27 9.38 2.77
CA TRP A 166 -6.42 10.56 2.64
C TRP A 166 -7.14 11.81 3.15
N PRO A 167 -6.41 12.86 3.54
CA PRO A 167 -7.02 14.13 3.89
C PRO A 167 -7.84 14.70 2.72
N ASP A 168 -9.01 15.28 3.03
CA ASP A 168 -9.90 15.88 2.04
C ASP A 168 -9.18 16.99 1.26
N GLU A 169 -9.56 17.19 0.01
CA GLU A 169 -9.06 18.27 -0.86
C GLU A 169 -9.30 19.65 -0.28
N GLU A 170 -10.39 19.85 0.45
CA GLU A 170 -10.70 21.10 1.15
C GLU A 170 -9.61 21.56 2.11
N LYS A 171 -8.73 20.64 2.57
CA LYS A 171 -7.54 20.94 3.38
C LYS A 171 -6.35 21.38 2.53
N SER A 172 -6.43 21.25 1.22
CA SER A 172 -5.42 21.71 0.27
C SER A 172 -5.53 23.21 0.07
N THR A 173 -4.38 23.83 -0.19
CA THR A 173 -4.29 25.22 -0.62
C THR A 173 -3.46 25.30 -1.90
N ARG A 174 -3.34 26.48 -2.49
CA ARG A 174 -2.46 26.66 -3.67
C ARG A 174 -0.99 26.39 -3.39
N THR A 175 -0.59 26.39 -2.11
CA THR A 175 0.81 26.27 -1.65
C THR A 175 1.06 25.08 -0.78
N PHE A 176 0.03 24.32 -0.37
CA PHE A 176 0.15 23.16 0.50
C PHE A 176 -0.84 22.06 0.15
N PHE A 177 -0.34 20.84 -0.06
CA PHE A 177 -1.11 19.63 -0.30
C PHE A 177 -0.85 18.64 0.84
N PRO A 178 -1.87 18.27 1.63
CA PRO A 178 -1.71 17.38 2.78
C PRO A 178 -1.49 15.91 2.37
N SER A 179 -1.72 15.58 1.10
CA SER A 179 -1.31 14.33 0.48
C SER A 179 -1.17 14.50 -1.04
N PRO A 180 -0.47 13.60 -1.76
CA PRO A 180 -0.46 13.59 -3.23
C PRO A 180 -1.85 13.37 -3.85
N TRP A 181 -2.77 12.78 -3.09
CA TRP A 181 -4.14 12.46 -3.53
C TRP A 181 -5.17 13.52 -3.11
N SER A 182 -4.73 14.66 -2.59
CA SER A 182 -5.63 15.76 -2.17
C SER A 182 -5.62 16.87 -3.23
N GLY A 183 -6.03 16.55 -4.46
CA GLY A 183 -6.20 17.51 -5.58
C GLY A 183 -4.89 17.93 -6.26
N LEU A 184 -3.76 17.23 -6.02
CA LEU A 184 -2.48 17.57 -6.68
C LEU A 184 -2.52 17.36 -8.20
N MET A 185 -3.23 16.34 -8.67
CA MET A 185 -3.29 16.01 -10.10
C MET A 185 -4.02 17.07 -10.92
N GLU A 186 -5.01 17.72 -10.34
CA GLU A 186 -5.78 18.81 -10.97
C GLU A 186 -5.10 20.17 -10.80
N ALA A 187 -4.20 20.28 -9.82
CA ALA A 187 -3.55 21.53 -9.50
C ALA A 187 -2.53 21.93 -10.57
N LYS A 188 -2.59 23.18 -11.01
CA LYS A 188 -1.56 23.79 -11.86
C LYS A 188 -0.46 24.38 -10.97
N ILE A 189 0.65 23.66 -10.86
CA ILE A 189 1.82 24.10 -10.10
C ILE A 189 2.68 24.98 -11.00
N ALA A 190 3.00 26.19 -10.55
CA ALA A 190 3.92 27.05 -11.28
C ALA A 190 5.37 26.53 -11.19
N ALA A 191 6.23 26.90 -12.13
CA ALA A 191 7.65 26.63 -12.05
C ALA A 191 8.27 27.40 -10.88
N CYS A 192 8.41 26.74 -9.73
CA CYS A 192 8.84 27.33 -8.47
C CYS A 192 9.58 26.27 -7.60
N LYS A 193 9.93 26.65 -6.39
CA LYS A 193 10.56 25.73 -5.44
C LYS A 193 9.53 24.88 -4.72
N VAL A 194 9.48 23.59 -5.05
CA VAL A 194 8.55 22.60 -4.50
C VAL A 194 9.24 21.73 -3.46
N GLY A 195 8.69 21.67 -2.24
CA GLY A 195 9.12 20.75 -1.19
C GLY A 195 8.20 19.52 -1.15
N ILE A 196 8.77 18.33 -1.09
CA ILE A 196 8.01 17.09 -0.95
C ILE A 196 8.50 16.34 0.28
N MET A 197 7.61 16.17 1.27
CA MET A 197 7.90 15.41 2.48
C MET A 197 7.74 13.92 2.21
N GLY A 198 8.85 13.26 1.99
CA GLY A 198 8.97 11.85 1.62
C GLY A 198 10.09 11.65 0.60
N THR A 199 10.62 10.43 0.52
CA THR A 199 11.64 10.02 -0.47
C THR A 199 11.33 8.66 -1.09
N SER A 200 10.13 8.10 -0.83
CA SER A 200 9.69 6.79 -1.33
C SER A 200 8.55 6.94 -2.35
N LEU A 201 7.82 5.86 -2.63
CA LEU A 201 6.81 5.72 -3.68
C LEU A 201 5.91 6.95 -3.86
N SER A 202 5.17 7.34 -2.82
CA SER A 202 4.22 8.48 -2.90
C SER A 202 4.92 9.82 -3.19
N ALA A 203 6.18 9.99 -2.71
CA ALA A 203 6.94 11.19 -2.98
C ALA A 203 7.43 11.25 -4.44
N LEU A 204 7.75 10.10 -5.01
CA LEU A 204 8.11 10.02 -6.43
C LEU A 204 6.90 10.24 -7.33
N ASP A 205 5.73 9.72 -6.96
CA ASP A 205 4.47 9.99 -7.67
C ASP A 205 4.14 11.49 -7.63
N ALA A 206 4.26 12.13 -6.46
CA ALA A 206 4.08 13.58 -6.32
C ALA A 206 5.08 14.38 -7.19
N ALA A 207 6.35 13.96 -7.21
CA ALA A 207 7.35 14.58 -8.08
C ALA A 207 6.99 14.42 -9.57
N MET A 208 6.54 13.23 -9.99
CA MET A 208 6.07 13.00 -11.37
C MET A 208 4.88 13.88 -11.72
N ALA A 209 3.89 14.02 -10.82
CA ALA A 209 2.72 14.89 -11.03
C ALA A 209 3.11 16.36 -11.28
N VAL A 210 4.17 16.83 -10.64
CA VAL A 210 4.69 18.20 -10.84
C VAL A 210 5.51 18.31 -12.12
N VAL A 211 6.49 17.43 -12.34
CA VAL A 211 7.46 17.60 -13.45
C VAL A 211 6.82 17.46 -14.82
N ILE A 212 5.78 16.63 -14.99
CA ILE A 212 5.08 16.46 -16.28
C ILE A 212 4.32 17.72 -16.73
N GLN A 213 4.14 18.71 -15.84
CA GLN A 213 3.56 20.01 -16.16
C GLN A 213 4.60 20.99 -16.73
N HIS A 214 5.89 20.61 -16.69
CA HIS A 214 7.02 21.50 -16.98
C HIS A 214 8.04 20.93 -17.97
N GLY A 215 7.72 19.78 -18.57
CA GLY A 215 8.61 19.13 -19.51
C GLY A 215 8.24 17.69 -19.79
N GLU A 216 9.10 17.01 -20.52
CA GLU A 216 8.86 15.64 -20.93
C GLU A 216 10.10 14.74 -20.77
N PHE A 217 9.84 13.47 -20.49
CA PHE A 217 10.87 12.44 -20.53
C PHE A 217 11.04 11.93 -21.95
N VAL A 218 12.26 11.95 -22.44
CA VAL A 218 12.64 11.45 -23.76
C VAL A 218 13.57 10.26 -23.61
N GLU A 219 13.21 9.15 -24.23
CA GLU A 219 14.03 7.94 -24.24
C GLU A 219 14.89 7.92 -25.51
N SER A 220 16.20 7.74 -25.35
CA SER A 220 17.13 7.60 -26.45
C SER A 220 17.13 6.17 -27.01
N GLU A 221 17.72 5.94 -28.20
CA GLU A 221 17.87 4.60 -28.80
C GLU A 221 18.65 3.61 -27.90
N ARG A 222 19.36 4.10 -26.88
CA ARG A 222 20.11 3.29 -25.92
C ARG A 222 19.37 3.06 -24.60
N GLU A 223 18.05 3.27 -24.57
CA GLU A 223 17.20 3.16 -23.38
C GLU A 223 17.59 4.11 -22.24
N GLN A 224 18.33 5.18 -22.55
CA GLN A 224 18.62 6.25 -21.59
C GLN A 224 17.49 7.25 -21.58
N ILE A 225 17.02 7.61 -20.38
CA ILE A 225 15.95 8.59 -20.20
C ILE A 225 16.59 9.94 -19.85
N HIS A 226 16.22 10.97 -20.57
CA HIS A 226 16.56 12.36 -20.30
C HIS A 226 15.28 13.15 -20.02
N PHE A 227 15.38 14.22 -19.28
CA PHE A 227 14.25 15.13 -19.06
C PHE A 227 14.51 16.46 -19.75
N ASN A 228 13.63 16.82 -20.68
CA ASN A 228 13.66 18.09 -21.38
C ASN A 228 12.71 19.07 -20.69
N LEU A 229 13.26 20.12 -20.10
CA LEU A 229 12.50 21.16 -19.43
C LEU A 229 11.89 22.11 -20.46
N ASP A 230 10.62 22.48 -20.29
CA ASP A 230 9.95 23.45 -21.15
C ASP A 230 10.51 24.86 -20.94
N GLU A 231 10.49 25.66 -22.01
CA GLU A 231 10.82 27.08 -21.95
C GLU A 231 9.93 27.83 -20.95
N GLY A 232 10.53 28.60 -20.07
CA GLY A 232 9.84 29.33 -18.99
C GLY A 232 9.69 28.51 -17.68
N SER A 233 10.14 27.27 -17.65
CA SER A 233 10.12 26.43 -16.46
C SER A 233 11.47 26.33 -15.73
N GLU A 234 12.43 27.18 -16.03
CA GLU A 234 13.80 27.15 -15.48
C GLU A 234 13.87 27.37 -13.96
N LYS A 235 12.79 27.88 -13.35
CA LYS A 235 12.69 28.08 -11.90
C LYS A 235 12.22 26.85 -11.14
N LEU A 236 11.82 25.79 -11.86
CA LEU A 236 11.39 24.56 -11.20
C LEU A 236 12.55 23.93 -10.43
N SER A 237 12.31 23.71 -9.15
CA SER A 237 13.23 22.98 -8.28
C SER A 237 12.44 22.14 -7.29
N ILE A 238 12.68 20.83 -7.27
CA ILE A 238 12.01 19.88 -6.38
C ILE A 238 12.99 19.39 -5.33
N VAL A 239 12.58 19.45 -4.08
CA VAL A 239 13.36 18.94 -2.96
C VAL A 239 12.59 17.83 -2.26
N LEU A 240 13.02 16.59 -2.46
CA LEU A 240 12.53 15.45 -1.67
C LEU A 240 13.18 15.49 -0.30
N MET A 241 12.43 15.18 0.75
CA MET A 241 12.98 15.23 2.10
C MET A 241 12.49 14.12 3.01
N SER A 242 13.40 13.56 3.78
CA SER A 242 13.07 12.59 4.83
C SER A 242 14.09 12.63 5.97
N ARG A 243 13.81 11.96 7.08
CA ARG A 243 14.75 11.92 8.21
C ARG A 243 16.12 11.37 7.82
N SER A 244 16.16 10.36 6.96
CA SER A 244 17.39 9.68 6.54
C SER A 244 17.99 10.19 5.23
N GLY A 245 17.21 10.83 4.37
CA GLY A 245 17.61 11.21 3.02
C GLY A 245 17.84 10.04 2.07
N ILE A 246 17.42 8.82 2.43
CA ILE A 246 17.61 7.61 1.63
C ILE A 246 16.52 7.52 0.57
N LEU A 247 16.90 7.15 -0.66
CA LEU A 247 15.99 6.78 -1.74
C LEU A 247 15.66 5.29 -1.69
N PRO A 248 14.50 4.85 -2.21
CA PRO A 248 14.20 3.42 -2.36
C PRO A 248 15.16 2.76 -3.36
N GLU A 249 15.33 1.47 -3.22
CA GLU A 249 16.09 0.66 -4.18
C GLU A 249 15.19 0.19 -5.34
N ALA A 250 15.81 -0.20 -6.45
CA ALA A 250 15.10 -0.77 -7.58
C ALA A 250 14.59 -2.17 -7.23
N ASP A 251 13.40 -2.52 -7.75
CA ASP A 251 12.82 -3.85 -7.64
C ASP A 251 13.77 -4.92 -8.19
N PHE A 252 14.02 -5.95 -7.41
CA PHE A 252 15.03 -6.98 -7.70
C PHE A 252 14.41 -8.27 -8.22
N TYR A 253 15.22 -9.08 -8.91
CA TYR A 253 14.80 -10.39 -9.39
C TYR A 253 14.70 -11.41 -8.25
N CYS A 254 13.58 -12.11 -8.17
CA CYS A 254 13.37 -13.23 -7.24
C CYS A 254 12.46 -14.30 -7.86
N PRO A 255 12.43 -15.55 -7.32
CA PRO A 255 11.48 -16.57 -7.73
C PRO A 255 10.03 -16.14 -7.48
N ILE A 256 9.14 -16.40 -8.44
CA ILE A 256 7.69 -16.28 -8.30
C ILE A 256 7.07 -17.52 -8.96
N PRO A 257 6.25 -18.32 -8.24
CA PRO A 257 5.79 -18.15 -6.86
C PRO A 257 6.94 -18.21 -5.86
N TYR A 258 6.72 -17.59 -4.69
CA TYR A 258 7.71 -17.52 -3.65
C TYR A 258 8.03 -18.90 -3.02
N GLU A 259 9.30 -19.12 -2.75
CA GLU A 259 9.78 -20.32 -2.04
C GLU A 259 9.52 -20.21 -0.53
N PRO A 260 9.19 -21.32 0.17
CA PRO A 260 8.97 -21.28 1.61
C PRO A 260 10.27 -21.01 2.37
N LEU A 261 10.13 -20.34 3.53
CA LEU A 261 11.22 -20.22 4.50
C LEU A 261 11.50 -21.58 5.16
N THR A 262 12.73 -21.82 5.60
CA THR A 262 13.19 -23.12 6.14
C THR A 262 13.33 -23.14 7.66
N VAL A 263 13.59 -21.98 8.28
CA VAL A 263 13.72 -21.81 9.73
C VAL A 263 12.50 -21.07 10.28
N VAL A 264 12.16 -19.92 9.68
CA VAL A 264 11.05 -19.08 10.12
C VAL A 264 9.74 -19.59 9.52
N THR A 265 9.41 -20.86 9.84
CA THR A 265 8.16 -21.48 9.41
C THR A 265 6.97 -21.03 10.27
N GLN A 266 5.74 -21.29 9.81
CA GLN A 266 4.53 -21.01 10.59
C GLN A 266 4.56 -21.74 11.94
N GLU A 267 5.05 -22.99 11.97
CA GLU A 267 5.16 -23.78 13.20
C GLU A 267 6.17 -23.16 14.17
N ALA A 268 7.32 -22.67 13.66
CA ALA A 268 8.32 -22.01 14.48
C ALA A 268 7.77 -20.71 15.09
N ILE A 269 7.09 -19.89 14.29
CA ILE A 269 6.43 -18.66 14.76
C ILE A 269 5.36 -18.98 15.82
N ASN A 270 4.50 -19.95 15.58
CA ASN A 270 3.48 -20.37 16.54
C ASN A 270 4.08 -20.89 17.84
N HIS A 271 5.23 -21.59 17.77
CA HIS A 271 5.96 -22.02 18.95
C HIS A 271 6.43 -20.82 19.79
N GLU A 272 7.04 -19.82 19.15
CA GLU A 272 7.53 -18.63 19.86
C GLU A 272 6.40 -17.79 20.46
N ILE A 273 5.26 -17.65 19.75
CA ILE A 273 4.06 -17.00 20.29
C ILE A 273 3.57 -17.75 21.55
N SER A 274 3.54 -19.09 21.50
CA SER A 274 3.07 -19.93 22.60
C SER A 274 3.97 -19.86 23.84
N ALA A 275 5.25 -19.49 23.68
CA ALA A 275 6.19 -19.27 24.76
C ALA A 275 5.95 -17.94 25.53
N GLY A 276 5.02 -17.09 25.05
CA GLY A 276 4.62 -15.84 25.70
C GLY A 276 5.30 -14.59 25.13
N ALA A 277 4.79 -13.43 25.52
CA ALA A 277 5.20 -12.13 24.99
C ALA A 277 6.62 -11.71 25.43
N ASP A 278 7.05 -12.10 26.64
CA ASP A 278 8.35 -11.71 27.17
C ASP A 278 9.50 -12.16 26.24
N GLY A 279 10.23 -11.19 25.70
CA GLY A 279 11.35 -11.43 24.78
C GLY A 279 10.97 -12.03 23.42
N LEU A 280 9.70 -12.05 23.04
CA LEU A 280 9.21 -12.62 21.78
C LEU A 280 9.93 -12.04 20.57
N LEU A 281 10.10 -10.72 20.51
CA LEU A 281 10.81 -10.06 19.42
C LEU A 281 12.25 -10.56 19.26
N ASN A 282 12.96 -10.74 20.37
CA ASN A 282 14.36 -11.21 20.34
C ASN A 282 14.45 -12.68 19.93
N ARG A 283 13.53 -13.54 20.39
CA ARG A 283 13.50 -14.96 20.01
C ARG A 283 13.25 -15.12 18.50
N VAL A 284 12.27 -14.39 17.97
CA VAL A 284 11.97 -14.40 16.52
C VAL A 284 13.11 -13.78 15.71
N PHE A 285 13.77 -12.73 16.22
CA PHE A 285 14.96 -12.19 15.58
C PHE A 285 16.09 -13.24 15.50
N GLY A 286 16.26 -14.09 16.51
CA GLY A 286 17.21 -15.22 16.48
C GLY A 286 16.92 -16.19 15.34
N LEU A 287 15.65 -16.55 15.12
CA LEU A 287 15.24 -17.38 13.97
C LEU A 287 15.51 -16.68 12.62
N MET A 288 15.29 -15.36 12.53
CA MET A 288 15.62 -14.58 11.33
C MET A 288 17.10 -14.61 11.02
N VAL A 289 17.97 -14.46 12.03
CA VAL A 289 19.42 -14.54 11.87
C VAL A 289 19.80 -15.90 11.28
N GLU A 290 19.27 -16.98 11.82
CA GLU A 290 19.55 -18.34 11.31
C GLU A 290 19.08 -18.53 9.86
N GLU A 291 17.89 -18.04 9.50
CA GLU A 291 17.37 -18.11 8.13
C GLU A 291 18.29 -17.34 7.15
N ILE A 292 18.70 -16.13 7.52
CA ILE A 292 19.57 -15.29 6.68
C ILE A 292 20.97 -15.91 6.56
N GLU A 293 21.53 -16.45 7.64
CA GLU A 293 22.84 -17.11 7.62
C GLU A 293 22.86 -18.35 6.72
N ARG A 294 21.78 -19.10 6.69
CA ARG A 294 21.63 -20.25 5.77
C ARG A 294 21.57 -19.81 4.32
N ALA A 295 20.83 -18.75 4.03
CA ALA A 295 20.62 -18.27 2.66
C ALA A 295 21.85 -17.56 2.10
N ASP A 296 22.52 -16.73 2.89
CA ASP A 296 23.65 -15.92 2.48
C ASP A 296 24.68 -15.74 3.60
N PRO A 297 25.53 -16.76 3.85
CA PRO A 297 26.55 -16.69 4.90
C PRO A 297 27.62 -15.61 4.62
N VAL A 298 27.82 -15.22 3.37
CA VAL A 298 28.80 -14.19 3.01
C VAL A 298 28.30 -12.83 3.43
N TRP A 299 27.05 -12.50 3.10
CA TRP A 299 26.44 -11.24 3.48
C TRP A 299 26.23 -11.17 5.00
N SER A 300 25.79 -12.26 5.64
CA SER A 300 25.66 -12.34 7.10
C SER A 300 26.98 -12.00 7.82
N LYS A 301 28.09 -12.57 7.35
CA LYS A 301 29.42 -12.26 7.88
C LYS A 301 29.83 -10.81 7.61
N HIS A 302 29.55 -10.28 6.42
CA HIS A 302 29.86 -8.89 6.06
C HIS A 302 29.15 -7.89 7.00
N LEU A 303 27.88 -8.13 7.31
CA LEU A 303 27.09 -7.32 8.23
C LEU A 303 27.41 -7.60 9.71
N ALA A 304 28.20 -8.65 10.01
CA ALA A 304 28.41 -9.18 11.35
C ALA A 304 27.08 -9.51 12.07
N LEU A 305 26.13 -10.13 11.33
CA LEU A 305 24.74 -10.32 11.72
C LEU A 305 24.58 -11.03 13.08
N ASN A 306 25.45 -11.99 13.39
CA ASN A 306 25.49 -12.72 14.67
C ASN A 306 25.83 -11.85 15.90
N THR A 307 26.25 -10.60 15.70
CA THR A 307 26.53 -9.64 16.78
C THR A 307 25.40 -8.63 16.97
N LEU A 308 24.38 -8.67 16.10
CA LEU A 308 23.26 -7.74 16.10
C LEU A 308 22.08 -8.33 16.88
N ASP A 309 21.24 -7.43 17.34
CA ASP A 309 19.93 -7.70 17.90
C ASP A 309 18.82 -6.97 17.14
N ALA A 310 17.57 -7.15 17.53
CA ALA A 310 16.42 -6.52 16.87
C ALA A 310 16.51 -4.97 16.83
N ASP A 311 17.22 -4.34 17.77
CA ASP A 311 17.36 -2.88 17.87
C ASP A 311 18.48 -2.35 16.97
N SER A 312 19.60 -3.09 16.88
CA SER A 312 20.80 -2.68 16.13
C SER A 312 20.76 -3.05 14.65
N PHE A 313 19.96 -4.06 14.27
CA PHE A 313 19.89 -4.54 12.90
C PHE A 313 19.46 -3.44 11.90
N ALA A 314 18.43 -2.67 12.21
CA ALA A 314 18.00 -1.57 11.33
C ALA A 314 19.09 -0.50 11.15
N LYS A 315 19.87 -0.22 12.20
CA LYS A 315 20.99 0.72 12.12
C LYS A 315 22.07 0.19 11.17
N ALA A 316 22.41 -1.09 11.29
CA ALA A 316 23.38 -1.74 10.41
C ALA A 316 22.88 -1.80 8.96
N TRP A 317 21.60 -2.15 8.73
CA TRP A 317 20.97 -2.18 7.41
C TRP A 317 21.11 -0.87 6.64
N PHE A 318 20.85 0.26 7.28
CA PHE A 318 20.90 1.57 6.63
C PHE A 318 22.28 2.24 6.68
N ALA A 319 23.28 1.68 7.35
CA ALA A 319 24.55 2.35 7.63
C ALA A 319 25.30 2.76 6.35
N GLU A 320 25.47 1.83 5.43
CA GLU A 320 26.21 2.06 4.19
C GLU A 320 25.50 3.08 3.30
N ARG A 321 24.18 2.97 3.12
CA ARG A 321 23.39 3.90 2.32
C ARG A 321 23.39 5.33 2.87
N LYS A 322 23.44 5.50 4.20
CA LYS A 322 23.54 6.82 4.84
C LYS A 322 24.87 7.52 4.64
N MET A 323 25.93 6.78 4.35
CA MET A 323 27.28 7.32 4.13
C MET A 323 27.52 7.69 2.67
N ASN A 324 26.65 7.26 1.75
CA ASN A 324 26.80 7.52 0.32
C ASN A 324 25.82 8.62 -0.15
N ASP A 325 26.16 9.28 -1.27
CA ASP A 325 25.19 10.13 -1.97
C ASP A 325 24.01 9.29 -2.44
N PRO A 326 22.75 9.68 -2.15
CA PRO A 326 21.60 8.85 -2.43
C PRO A 326 21.35 8.60 -3.92
N PHE A 327 21.70 9.53 -4.81
CA PHE A 327 21.56 9.32 -6.26
C PHE A 327 22.65 8.39 -6.80
N HIS A 328 23.89 8.53 -6.30
CA HIS A 328 24.97 7.61 -6.65
C HIS A 328 24.66 6.18 -6.21
N TRP A 329 24.09 6.03 -5.00
CA TRP A 329 23.61 4.73 -4.53
C TRP A 329 22.51 4.17 -5.43
N ALA A 330 21.51 4.99 -5.79
CA ALA A 330 20.41 4.58 -6.66
C ALA A 330 20.88 4.13 -8.05
N GLU A 331 21.88 4.82 -8.63
CA GLU A 331 22.49 4.45 -9.90
C GLU A 331 23.22 3.11 -9.82
N ALA A 332 24.06 2.92 -8.79
CA ALA A 332 24.80 1.67 -8.58
C ALA A 332 23.84 0.48 -8.33
N ASN A 333 22.82 0.69 -7.51
CA ASN A 333 21.80 -0.32 -7.25
C ASN A 333 20.98 -0.68 -8.50
N LEU A 334 20.57 0.31 -9.29
CA LEU A 334 19.89 0.09 -10.56
C LEU A 334 20.72 -0.78 -11.50
N TYR A 335 22.00 -0.49 -11.65
CA TYR A 335 22.91 -1.27 -12.49
C TYR A 335 23.02 -2.73 -12.02
N GLU A 336 23.17 -2.94 -10.70
CA GLU A 336 23.19 -4.27 -10.11
C GLU A 336 21.89 -5.05 -10.38
N VAL A 337 20.75 -4.41 -10.11
CA VAL A 337 19.43 -5.02 -10.26
C VAL A 337 19.15 -5.39 -11.72
N GLU A 338 19.42 -4.51 -12.66
CA GLU A 338 19.19 -4.78 -14.08
C GLU A 338 20.09 -5.91 -14.62
N ARG A 339 21.35 -5.96 -14.17
CA ARG A 339 22.22 -7.10 -14.45
C ARG A 339 21.64 -8.39 -13.91
N ASN A 340 21.21 -8.40 -12.64
CA ASN A 340 20.63 -9.58 -12.00
C ASN A 340 19.32 -10.01 -12.67
N LYS A 341 18.48 -9.07 -13.14
CA LYS A 341 17.27 -9.38 -13.92
C LYS A 341 17.61 -10.06 -15.26
N ARG A 342 18.60 -9.57 -16.00
CA ARG A 342 19.06 -10.21 -17.24
C ARG A 342 19.59 -11.63 -17.01
N ASP A 343 20.39 -11.77 -15.96
CA ASP A 343 21.05 -13.03 -15.61
C ASP A 343 20.12 -13.98 -14.85
N LYS A 344 18.90 -13.57 -14.54
CA LYS A 344 17.93 -14.27 -13.68
C LYS A 344 18.52 -14.70 -12.34
N ARG A 345 19.33 -13.81 -11.76
CA ARG A 345 20.06 -14.05 -10.52
C ARG A 345 19.30 -13.44 -9.33
N THR A 346 18.94 -14.28 -8.38
CA THR A 346 18.42 -13.86 -7.07
C THR A 346 19.58 -13.47 -6.15
N VAL A 347 19.43 -12.35 -5.44
CA VAL A 347 20.31 -11.99 -4.32
C VAL A 347 19.73 -12.62 -3.04
N PRO A 348 20.38 -13.64 -2.43
CA PRO A 348 19.71 -14.48 -1.44
C PRO A 348 19.25 -13.72 -0.20
N TRP A 349 20.08 -12.85 0.37
CA TRP A 349 19.72 -12.08 1.56
C TRP A 349 18.55 -11.12 1.31
N ARG A 350 18.47 -10.47 0.13
CA ARG A 350 17.34 -9.57 -0.23
C ARG A 350 16.03 -10.36 -0.31
N TYR A 351 16.10 -11.53 -0.94
CA TYR A 351 14.94 -12.39 -1.11
C TYR A 351 14.44 -12.96 0.22
N VAL A 352 15.36 -13.38 1.10
CA VAL A 352 14.97 -13.85 2.43
C VAL A 352 14.34 -12.76 3.26
N ILE A 353 14.88 -11.53 3.26
CA ILE A 353 14.27 -10.39 3.96
C ILE A 353 12.85 -10.12 3.41
N LEU A 354 12.66 -10.20 2.09
CA LEU A 354 11.34 -10.09 1.47
C LEU A 354 10.37 -11.14 2.03
N ARG A 355 10.81 -12.39 2.16
CA ARG A 355 9.96 -13.48 2.69
C ARG A 355 9.70 -13.36 4.19
N LEU A 356 10.70 -12.89 4.93
CA LEU A 356 10.62 -12.76 6.39
C LEU A 356 9.54 -11.78 6.85
N HIS A 357 9.25 -10.73 6.09
CA HIS A 357 8.22 -9.77 6.50
C HIS A 357 6.84 -10.41 6.66
N GLU A 358 6.48 -11.36 5.79
CA GLU A 358 5.20 -12.07 5.85
C GLU A 358 5.10 -12.97 7.10
N ALA A 359 6.19 -13.64 7.46
CA ALA A 359 6.21 -14.51 8.65
C ALA A 359 6.29 -13.70 9.94
N VAL A 360 7.15 -12.67 9.99
CA VAL A 360 7.40 -11.90 11.20
C VAL A 360 6.21 -11.01 11.57
N GLN A 361 5.43 -10.51 10.62
CA GLN A 361 4.22 -9.74 10.98
C GLN A 361 3.23 -10.53 11.84
N LEU A 362 3.25 -11.85 11.81
CA LEU A 362 2.34 -12.71 12.58
C LEU A 362 2.53 -12.57 14.11
N ILE A 363 3.72 -12.15 14.56
CA ILE A 363 3.95 -11.93 16.01
C ILE A 363 3.46 -10.57 16.49
N VAL A 364 3.20 -9.63 15.60
CA VAL A 364 2.92 -8.22 15.95
C VAL A 364 1.75 -8.06 16.93
N PRO A 365 0.62 -8.78 16.78
CA PRO A 365 -0.49 -8.72 17.75
C PRO A 365 -0.16 -9.30 19.14
N TYR A 366 0.95 -10.03 19.27
CA TYR A 366 1.37 -10.73 20.50
C TYR A 366 2.54 -10.05 21.19
N LEU A 367 3.12 -9.00 20.59
CA LEU A 367 4.19 -8.21 21.20
C LEU A 367 3.63 -7.38 22.37
N ASP A 368 4.39 -7.29 23.45
CA ASP A 368 4.12 -6.30 24.48
C ASP A 368 4.38 -4.85 23.97
N GLU A 369 4.00 -3.86 24.76
CA GLU A 369 4.12 -2.45 24.35
C GLU A 369 5.58 -2.03 24.08
N GLN A 370 6.54 -2.58 24.84
CA GLN A 370 7.95 -2.28 24.66
C GLN A 370 8.49 -2.91 23.37
N ASP A 371 8.26 -4.18 23.16
CA ASP A 371 8.70 -4.90 21.95
C ASP A 371 7.98 -4.36 20.70
N ARG A 372 6.73 -3.95 20.83
CA ARG A 372 6.02 -3.28 19.74
C ARG A 372 6.70 -1.98 19.31
N LYS A 373 7.09 -1.12 20.23
CA LYS A 373 7.83 0.12 19.92
C LYS A 373 9.19 -0.18 19.28
N ARG A 374 9.91 -1.19 19.76
CA ARG A 374 11.19 -1.63 19.19
C ARG A 374 11.01 -2.14 17.76
N PHE A 375 9.99 -2.96 17.52
CA PHE A 375 9.63 -3.45 16.21
C PHE A 375 9.34 -2.30 15.22
N ASP A 376 8.49 -1.36 15.60
CA ASP A 376 8.07 -0.24 14.73
C ASP A 376 9.23 0.69 14.32
N VAL A 377 10.19 0.95 15.21
CA VAL A 377 11.36 1.78 14.91
C VAL A 377 12.53 1.01 14.30
N GLY A 378 12.54 -0.30 14.41
CA GLY A 378 13.59 -1.22 13.97
C GLY A 378 13.19 -2.07 12.77
N LEU A 379 12.79 -3.30 13.02
CA LEU A 379 12.56 -4.33 11.97
C LEU A 379 11.51 -3.91 10.95
N ALA A 380 10.41 -3.28 11.36
CA ALA A 380 9.37 -2.82 10.43
C ALA A 380 9.96 -1.92 9.35
N ARG A 381 10.91 -1.05 9.68
CA ARG A 381 11.56 -0.15 8.72
C ARG A 381 12.45 -0.89 7.71
N VAL A 382 13.11 -1.96 8.13
CA VAL A 382 13.91 -2.81 7.24
C VAL A 382 13.01 -3.53 6.25
N PHE A 383 11.92 -4.11 6.73
CA PHE A 383 10.96 -4.78 5.87
C PHE A 383 10.30 -3.84 4.87
N ILE A 384 9.83 -2.67 5.34
CA ILE A 384 9.24 -1.65 4.45
C ILE A 384 10.25 -1.21 3.38
N ASP A 385 11.50 -0.97 3.74
CA ASP A 385 12.54 -0.58 2.79
C ASP A 385 12.80 -1.66 1.73
N ASN A 386 12.77 -2.93 2.12
CA ASN A 386 13.02 -4.05 1.22
C ASN A 386 11.85 -4.32 0.26
N TYR A 387 10.60 -4.41 0.77
CA TYR A 387 9.46 -4.71 -0.10
C TYR A 387 8.94 -3.49 -0.87
N ALA A 388 9.20 -2.27 -0.40
CA ALA A 388 8.84 -1.03 -1.10
C ALA A 388 9.86 -0.64 -2.18
N ALA A 389 10.63 -1.60 -2.69
CA ALA A 389 11.45 -1.43 -3.87
C ALA A 389 10.60 -0.95 -5.06
N ILE A 390 11.17 -0.13 -5.94
CA ILE A 390 10.42 0.55 -7.00
C ILE A 390 10.83 0.07 -8.41
N PRO A 391 9.98 0.25 -9.43
CA PRO A 391 10.32 -0.09 -10.79
C PRO A 391 11.62 0.57 -11.26
N SER A 392 12.48 -0.17 -11.98
CA SER A 392 13.74 0.35 -12.56
C SER A 392 13.52 1.64 -13.35
N GLN A 393 12.40 1.74 -14.08
CA GLN A 393 12.06 2.95 -14.84
C GLN A 393 11.84 4.18 -13.96
N SER A 394 11.29 4.01 -12.75
CA SER A 394 11.12 5.10 -11.79
C SER A 394 12.47 5.65 -11.31
N ILE A 395 13.45 4.76 -11.07
CA ILE A 395 14.82 5.18 -10.75
C ILE A 395 15.47 5.91 -11.95
N ARG A 396 15.33 5.39 -13.16
CA ARG A 396 15.88 6.05 -14.37
C ARG A 396 15.31 7.47 -14.53
N ARG A 397 14.01 7.66 -14.34
CA ARG A 397 13.36 8.99 -14.37
C ARG A 397 13.90 9.92 -13.28
N LEU A 398 14.07 9.39 -12.07
CA LEU A 398 14.64 10.15 -10.95
C LEU A 398 16.07 10.63 -11.25
N LEU A 399 16.90 9.76 -11.83
CA LEU A 399 18.28 10.10 -12.25
C LEU A 399 18.29 11.14 -13.39
N ALA A 400 17.37 11.03 -14.36
CA ALA A 400 17.21 12.02 -15.42
C ALA A 400 16.84 13.41 -14.88
N LEU A 401 15.96 13.49 -13.87
CA LEU A 401 15.63 14.75 -13.20
C LEU A 401 16.81 15.31 -12.41
N ARG A 402 17.63 14.44 -11.82
CA ARG A 402 18.87 14.83 -11.14
C ARG A 402 19.89 15.41 -12.13
N GLU A 403 20.08 14.76 -13.28
CA GLU A 403 20.95 15.22 -14.36
C GLU A 403 20.50 16.57 -14.91
N ALA A 404 19.20 16.77 -15.08
CA ALA A 404 18.60 18.04 -15.49
C ALA A 404 18.68 19.14 -14.39
N GLY A 405 19.18 18.83 -13.18
CA GLY A 405 19.30 19.79 -12.09
C GLY A 405 18.00 20.17 -11.39
N ILE A 406 16.92 19.44 -11.65
CA ILE A 406 15.57 19.76 -11.16
C ILE A 406 15.32 19.20 -9.77
N ILE A 407 15.82 18.00 -9.46
CA ILE A 407 15.54 17.30 -8.20
C ILE A 407 16.76 17.20 -7.29
N SER A 408 16.53 17.37 -6.00
CA SER A 408 17.53 17.22 -4.95
C SER A 408 16.94 16.57 -3.70
N ILE A 409 17.79 16.16 -2.75
CA ILE A 409 17.38 15.55 -1.50
C ILE A 409 17.86 16.38 -0.33
N LEU A 410 16.99 16.58 0.67
CA LEU A 410 17.30 17.20 1.94
C LEU A 410 17.14 16.19 3.07
N THR A 411 18.24 15.86 3.75
CA THR A 411 18.19 15.04 4.97
C THR A 411 17.81 15.89 6.16
N LEU A 412 16.70 15.55 6.81
CA LEU A 412 16.13 16.34 7.91
C LEU A 412 16.70 15.98 9.28
N GLY A 413 17.15 14.73 9.47
CA GLY A 413 17.45 14.21 10.81
C GLY A 413 16.19 14.01 11.67
N PRO A 414 16.36 13.73 12.98
CA PRO A 414 15.22 13.50 13.87
C PRO A 414 14.50 14.78 14.29
N ASP A 415 15.22 15.89 14.41
CA ASP A 415 14.77 17.13 15.07
C ASP A 415 14.53 18.27 14.08
N TYR A 416 13.64 18.05 13.12
CA TYR A 416 13.21 19.11 12.20
C TYR A 416 11.85 19.69 12.64
N LYS A 417 11.59 20.95 12.23
CA LYS A 417 10.30 21.61 12.41
C LYS A 417 9.71 22.00 11.07
N MET A 418 8.41 21.84 10.93
CA MET A 418 7.64 22.25 9.75
C MET A 418 6.65 23.33 10.18
N ASP A 419 6.67 24.45 9.49
CA ASP A 419 5.78 25.60 9.69
C ASP A 419 5.06 25.91 8.37
N VAL A 420 3.76 25.54 8.32
CA VAL A 420 2.90 25.74 7.15
C VAL A 420 2.23 27.10 7.27
N LYS A 421 2.52 28.00 6.33
CA LYS A 421 1.95 29.34 6.25
C LYS A 421 1.09 29.46 5.00
N GLU A 422 0.27 30.49 4.94
CA GLU A 422 -0.64 30.74 3.81
C GLU A 422 0.06 30.82 2.45
N LYS A 423 1.29 31.35 2.39
CA LYS A 423 2.00 31.60 1.13
C LYS A 423 3.19 30.68 0.88
N GLN A 424 3.67 29.99 1.88
CA GLN A 424 4.86 29.13 1.80
C GLN A 424 4.93 28.19 2.99
N THR A 425 5.69 27.10 2.85
CA THR A 425 6.04 26.20 3.96
C THR A 425 7.52 26.30 4.26
N ALA A 426 7.87 26.42 5.54
CA ALA A 426 9.25 26.46 6.00
C ALA A 426 9.62 25.17 6.75
N ILE A 427 10.81 24.63 6.43
CA ILE A 427 11.40 23.49 7.14
C ILE A 427 12.67 23.97 7.83
N SER A 428 12.74 23.83 9.14
CA SER A 428 13.90 24.16 9.96
C SER A 428 14.67 22.89 10.32
N VAL A 429 15.97 22.86 10.01
CA VAL A 429 16.89 21.77 10.37
C VAL A 429 18.12 22.39 11.05
N GLY A 430 18.24 22.22 12.35
CA GLY A 430 19.25 22.92 13.14
C GLY A 430 19.08 24.43 13.05
N GLN A 431 20.09 25.14 12.53
CA GLN A 431 20.05 26.59 12.32
C GLN A 431 19.61 27.00 10.90
N ASN A 432 19.43 26.04 9.99
CA ASN A 432 19.05 26.31 8.62
C ASN A 432 17.53 26.30 8.45
N VAL A 433 17.01 27.25 7.66
CA VAL A 433 15.60 27.33 7.30
C VAL A 433 15.50 27.22 5.78
N TYR A 434 14.68 26.29 5.31
CA TYR A 434 14.39 26.06 3.90
C TYR A 434 12.94 26.44 3.64
N GLU A 435 12.73 27.35 2.72
CA GLU A 435 11.40 27.84 2.34
C GLU A 435 11.00 27.26 0.98
N PHE A 436 9.72 26.90 0.86
CA PHE A 436 9.12 26.27 -0.33
C PHE A 436 7.86 27.02 -0.71
N ASP A 437 7.74 27.38 -2.00
CA ASP A 437 6.58 28.05 -2.56
C ASP A 437 5.36 27.13 -2.61
N VAL A 438 5.60 25.84 -2.89
CA VAL A 438 4.61 24.76 -2.84
C VAL A 438 5.17 23.62 -1.98
N PHE A 439 4.32 23.02 -1.18
CA PHE A 439 4.71 21.91 -0.32
C PHE A 439 3.70 20.75 -0.41
N ILE A 440 4.20 19.53 -0.55
CA ILE A 440 3.39 18.32 -0.67
C ILE A 440 3.82 17.36 0.45
N ASP A 441 2.87 16.95 1.30
CA ASP A 441 3.10 15.94 2.32
C ASP A 441 2.87 14.53 1.72
N ALA A 442 3.94 13.90 1.27
CA ALA A 442 3.91 12.58 0.66
C ALA A 442 4.31 11.46 1.62
N ARG A 443 4.13 11.66 2.92
CA ARG A 443 4.26 10.59 3.92
C ARG A 443 3.11 9.60 3.73
N GLY A 444 3.41 8.31 3.71
CA GLY A 444 2.43 7.26 3.43
C GLY A 444 1.25 7.20 4.43
N GLN A 445 0.32 6.30 4.14
CA GLN A 445 -0.83 6.03 5.00
C GLN A 445 -0.39 5.67 6.43
N ARG A 446 -1.00 6.31 7.42
CA ARG A 446 -0.83 5.98 8.84
C ARG A 446 -1.87 4.96 9.27
N PRO A 447 -1.55 4.07 10.23
CA PRO A 447 -2.57 3.30 10.91
C PRO A 447 -3.66 4.20 11.50
N LEU A 448 -4.92 3.90 11.19
CA LEU A 448 -6.07 4.66 11.67
C LEU A 448 -6.72 3.93 12.85
N LYS A 449 -7.35 4.71 13.74
CA LYS A 449 -8.07 4.23 14.93
C LYS A 449 -9.58 4.31 14.71
N THR A 450 -10.33 3.67 15.59
CA THR A 450 -11.81 3.71 15.62
C THR A 450 -12.35 5.13 15.52
N LYS A 451 -11.75 6.11 16.21
CA LYS A 451 -12.12 7.53 16.17
C LYS A 451 -12.02 8.17 14.78
N ASP A 452 -11.21 7.60 13.90
CA ASP A 452 -10.96 8.12 12.54
C ASP A 452 -11.95 7.56 11.51
N LEU A 453 -12.88 6.67 11.93
CA LEU A 453 -13.92 6.13 11.04
C LEU A 453 -14.86 7.23 10.56
N PRO A 454 -15.16 7.29 9.25
CA PRO A 454 -16.06 8.31 8.69
C PRO A 454 -17.53 8.04 9.06
N PHE A 455 -17.89 6.80 9.44
CA PHE A 455 -19.23 6.36 9.78
C PHE A 455 -19.54 6.64 11.25
N ALA A 456 -20.25 7.74 11.53
CA ALA A 456 -20.47 8.23 12.88
C ALA A 456 -21.25 7.25 13.77
N GLY A 457 -22.27 6.57 13.22
CA GLY A 457 -23.07 5.56 13.94
C GLY A 457 -22.24 4.34 14.31
N LEU A 458 -21.51 3.77 13.33
CA LEU A 458 -20.61 2.64 13.56
C LEU A 458 -19.48 3.01 14.52
N ARG A 459 -18.85 4.17 14.33
CA ARG A 459 -17.80 4.67 15.23
C ARG A 459 -18.27 4.71 16.68
N LYS A 460 -19.45 5.30 16.94
CA LYS A 460 -20.02 5.36 18.28
C LYS A 460 -20.28 3.97 18.88
N GLN A 461 -20.71 3.01 18.06
CA GLN A 461 -20.90 1.64 18.51
C GLN A 461 -19.58 0.98 18.90
N LEU A 462 -18.52 1.12 18.09
CA LEU A 462 -17.20 0.56 18.39
C LEU A 462 -16.55 1.21 19.60
N GLU A 463 -16.63 2.55 19.72
CA GLU A 463 -16.11 3.28 20.88
C GLU A 463 -16.79 2.83 22.20
N SER A 464 -18.07 2.43 22.16
CA SER A 464 -18.79 1.90 23.31
C SER A 464 -18.23 0.54 23.80
N GLY A 465 -17.53 -0.19 22.94
CA GLY A 465 -16.82 -1.42 23.28
C GLY A 465 -15.50 -1.21 24.02
N GLY A 466 -14.98 0.04 24.03
CA GLY A 466 -13.76 0.40 24.74
C GLY A 466 -12.49 0.23 23.93
N ASP A 467 -12.55 -0.27 22.69
CA ASP A 467 -11.38 -0.52 21.87
C ASP A 467 -11.03 0.68 20.96
N ASP A 468 -9.80 1.15 21.06
CA ASP A 468 -9.25 2.21 20.19
C ASP A 468 -9.10 1.76 18.73
N ILE A 469 -9.07 0.45 18.47
CA ILE A 469 -8.84 -0.18 17.17
C ILE A 469 -9.95 -1.19 16.92
N PRO A 470 -10.53 -1.25 15.69
CA PRO A 470 -11.52 -2.27 15.38
C PRO A 470 -10.98 -3.69 15.59
N ASP A 471 -11.62 -4.47 16.47
CA ASP A 471 -11.23 -5.85 16.75
C ASP A 471 -11.86 -6.79 15.72
N VAL A 472 -11.02 -7.42 14.89
CA VAL A 472 -11.44 -8.32 13.81
C VAL A 472 -10.93 -9.73 14.03
N GLY A 473 -11.72 -10.73 13.62
CA GLY A 473 -11.32 -12.14 13.57
C GLY A 473 -10.32 -12.43 12.44
N GLU A 474 -9.91 -13.68 12.31
CA GLU A 474 -9.09 -14.16 11.17
C GLU A 474 -9.83 -14.06 9.84
N ASP A 475 -11.15 -14.02 9.89
CA ASP A 475 -12.08 -13.81 8.78
C ASP A 475 -12.42 -12.33 8.52
N TYR A 476 -11.71 -11.43 9.20
CA TYR A 476 -11.96 -9.97 9.15
C TYR A 476 -13.39 -9.54 9.53
N ILE A 477 -14.13 -10.38 10.26
CA ILE A 477 -15.44 -9.99 10.83
C ILE A 477 -15.22 -9.34 12.19
N LEU A 478 -15.92 -8.23 12.46
CA LEU A 478 -15.83 -7.53 13.75
C LEU A 478 -16.32 -8.44 14.89
N LEU A 479 -15.50 -8.52 15.95
CA LEU A 479 -15.73 -9.35 17.13
C LEU A 479 -16.40 -8.58 18.27
N GLN A 480 -16.14 -7.28 18.39
CA GLN A 480 -16.61 -6.40 19.45
C GLN A 480 -17.12 -5.07 18.89
N PRO A 481 -18.07 -4.41 19.57
CA PRO A 481 -18.94 -4.94 20.66
C PRO A 481 -19.97 -5.96 20.14
N GLU A 482 -20.70 -6.61 21.05
CA GLU A 482 -21.68 -7.65 20.68
C GLU A 482 -22.71 -7.18 19.65
N SER A 483 -23.07 -5.89 19.65
CA SER A 483 -24.02 -5.30 18.70
C SER A 483 -23.55 -5.35 17.25
N VAL A 484 -22.25 -5.33 16.98
CA VAL A 484 -21.67 -5.37 15.62
C VAL A 484 -21.14 -6.76 15.24
N ARG A 485 -20.97 -7.65 16.23
CA ARG A 485 -20.41 -8.99 16.03
C ARG A 485 -21.15 -9.76 14.94
N GLY A 486 -20.39 -10.28 13.95
CA GLY A 486 -20.94 -11.08 12.86
C GLY A 486 -21.80 -10.31 11.84
N ARG A 487 -21.86 -8.97 11.95
CA ARG A 487 -22.66 -8.12 11.06
C ARG A 487 -21.85 -7.27 10.11
N ILE A 488 -20.58 -7.04 10.44
CA ILE A 488 -19.68 -6.21 9.64
C ILE A 488 -18.41 -6.97 9.38
N ALA A 489 -18.11 -7.20 8.10
CA ALA A 489 -16.79 -7.61 7.61
C ALA A 489 -15.97 -6.36 7.33
N PHE A 490 -14.75 -6.28 7.86
CA PHE A 490 -13.98 -5.06 7.93
C PHE A 490 -12.63 -5.23 7.23
N GLY A 491 -12.59 -4.90 5.93
CA GLY A 491 -11.40 -5.00 5.06
C GLY A 491 -10.76 -3.65 4.73
N ALA A 492 -11.02 -2.59 5.51
CA ALA A 492 -10.43 -1.27 5.31
C ALA A 492 -8.97 -1.25 5.81
N LEU A 493 -8.01 -1.32 4.90
CA LEU A 493 -6.58 -1.52 5.16
C LEU A 493 -5.98 -0.61 6.24
N PRO A 494 -6.24 0.71 6.30
CA PRO A 494 -5.60 1.59 7.27
C PRO A 494 -5.87 1.21 8.73
N TYR A 495 -7.02 0.61 9.00
CA TYR A 495 -7.40 0.19 10.36
C TYR A 495 -6.80 -1.17 10.73
N LEU A 496 -6.44 -1.98 9.75
CA LEU A 496 -5.80 -3.28 9.95
C LEU A 496 -4.29 -3.16 10.19
N MET A 497 -3.67 -2.05 9.80
CA MET A 497 -2.21 -1.81 9.91
C MET A 497 -1.68 -1.87 11.35
N HIS A 498 -2.53 -1.77 12.36
CA HIS A 498 -2.10 -1.93 13.74
C HIS A 498 -1.61 -3.35 14.05
N ASP A 499 -2.35 -4.35 13.59
CA ASP A 499 -2.01 -5.76 13.81
C ASP A 499 -1.23 -6.36 12.64
N GLN A 500 -1.42 -5.81 11.45
CA GLN A 500 -0.82 -6.25 10.20
C GLN A 500 -0.10 -5.06 9.53
N PRO A 501 1.09 -4.67 10.00
CA PRO A 501 1.75 -3.43 9.58
C PRO A 501 2.13 -3.40 8.09
N PHE A 502 2.11 -4.56 7.42
CA PHE A 502 2.43 -4.72 6.00
C PHE A 502 1.20 -5.04 5.15
N VAL A 503 -0.01 -4.84 5.68
CA VAL A 503 -1.29 -5.09 5.01
C VAL A 503 -1.52 -4.11 3.86
N GLN A 504 -0.76 -4.27 2.77
CA GLN A 504 -0.81 -3.41 1.58
C GLN A 504 -0.67 -4.28 0.31
N GLY A 505 -1.18 -3.75 -0.79
CA GLY A 505 -1.05 -4.39 -2.10
C GLY A 505 -2.21 -5.32 -2.48
N LEU A 506 -2.21 -5.72 -3.75
CA LEU A 506 -3.31 -6.45 -4.38
C LEU A 506 -3.43 -7.89 -3.90
N THR A 507 -2.30 -8.54 -3.60
CA THR A 507 -2.27 -9.91 -3.07
C THR A 507 -3.02 -9.97 -1.74
N VAL A 508 -2.73 -9.01 -0.85
CA VAL A 508 -3.40 -8.91 0.46
C VAL A 508 -4.90 -8.58 0.29
N CYS A 509 -5.27 -7.71 -0.67
CA CYS A 509 -6.69 -7.46 -0.96
C CYS A 509 -7.44 -8.74 -1.37
N ALA A 510 -6.79 -9.64 -2.12
CA ALA A 510 -7.36 -10.91 -2.50
C ALA A 510 -7.51 -11.87 -1.31
N GLU A 511 -6.50 -11.95 -0.45
CA GLU A 511 -6.53 -12.75 0.78
C GLU A 511 -7.62 -12.28 1.76
N ILE A 512 -7.74 -10.97 1.97
CA ILE A 512 -8.80 -10.37 2.78
C ILE A 512 -10.17 -10.68 2.19
N GLY A 513 -10.34 -10.52 0.87
CA GLY A 513 -11.60 -10.82 0.19
C GLY A 513 -12.02 -12.28 0.33
N GLU A 514 -11.08 -13.22 0.23
CA GLU A 514 -11.32 -14.65 0.43
C GLU A 514 -11.69 -14.97 1.89
N ALA A 515 -10.94 -14.41 2.84
CA ALA A 515 -11.20 -14.61 4.27
C ALA A 515 -12.57 -14.05 4.68
N MET A 516 -12.93 -12.83 4.26
CA MET A 516 -14.25 -12.26 4.52
C MET A 516 -15.37 -13.09 3.91
N ALA A 517 -15.21 -13.54 2.65
CA ALA A 517 -16.21 -14.39 2.01
C ALA A 517 -16.39 -15.71 2.76
N LYS A 518 -15.33 -16.30 3.28
CA LYS A 518 -15.39 -17.51 4.13
C LYS A 518 -16.18 -17.22 5.39
N GLY A 519 -15.84 -16.19 6.16
CA GLY A 519 -16.50 -15.83 7.40
C GLY A 519 -17.99 -15.48 7.25
N ILE A 520 -18.38 -14.87 6.12
CA ILE A 520 -19.79 -14.54 5.81
C ILE A 520 -20.68 -15.80 5.72
N PHE A 521 -20.13 -16.94 5.32
CA PHE A 521 -20.86 -18.22 5.21
C PHE A 521 -20.70 -19.11 6.43
N GLU A 522 -19.65 -18.96 7.23
CA GLU A 522 -19.42 -19.75 8.43
C GLU A 522 -20.19 -19.13 9.61
N SER A 523 -21.03 -19.94 10.26
CA SER A 523 -21.98 -19.46 11.30
C SER A 523 -21.34 -19.20 12.67
N ALA A 524 -20.05 -19.46 12.85
CA ALA A 524 -19.32 -19.18 14.09
C ALA A 524 -18.17 -18.24 13.79
N PRO A 525 -18.08 -17.07 14.46
CA PRO A 525 -16.91 -16.21 14.33
C PRO A 525 -15.67 -16.99 14.80
N HIS A 526 -14.69 -17.13 13.91
CA HIS A 526 -13.37 -17.62 14.29
C HIS A 526 -12.73 -16.59 15.21
N VAL A 527 -12.87 -16.80 16.51
CA VAL A 527 -12.20 -15.99 17.53
C VAL A 527 -10.71 -16.16 17.32
N ARG A 528 -9.99 -15.05 17.08
CA ARG A 528 -8.55 -15.06 17.30
C ARG A 528 -8.34 -15.67 18.68
N ARG A 529 -7.65 -16.80 18.77
CA ARG A 529 -7.15 -17.30 20.05
C ARG A 529 -6.02 -16.35 20.49
N ARG A 530 -6.37 -15.14 20.92
CA ARG A 530 -5.53 -14.47 21.91
C ARG A 530 -5.49 -15.45 23.07
N LEU A 531 -4.33 -16.04 23.32
CA LEU A 531 -4.14 -16.83 24.54
C LEU A 531 -4.65 -15.95 25.68
N PRO A 532 -5.57 -16.44 26.54
CA PRO A 532 -6.09 -15.61 27.61
C PRO A 532 -4.88 -15.12 28.41
N PHE A 533 -4.80 -13.81 28.63
CA PHE A 533 -3.98 -13.27 29.68
C PHE A 533 -4.44 -14.00 30.95
N LEU A 534 -3.64 -14.93 31.43
CA LEU A 534 -3.82 -15.46 32.77
C LEU A 534 -3.54 -14.28 33.68
N ASP A 535 -4.64 -13.70 34.23
CA ASP A 535 -4.56 -12.80 35.38
C ASP A 535 -3.78 -13.54 36.47
N TRP A 536 -2.57 -13.07 36.72
CA TRP A 536 -1.80 -13.33 37.91
C TRP A 536 -1.58 -12.03 38.66
#